data_a7bc24aee2472b7031743780313d9344
#
_entry.id   a7bc24aee2472b7031743780313d9344
#
_cell.length_a   1.000
_cell.length_b   1.000
_cell.length_c   1.000
_cell.angle_alpha   90.00
_cell.angle_beta   90.00
_cell.angle_gamma   90.00
#
_symmetry.space_group_name_H-M   'P 1'
#
loop_
_entity.id
_entity.type
_entity.pdbx_description
1 polymer ?
#
loop_
_entity_poly.entity_id
_entity_poly.type
_entity_poly.pdbx_seq_one_letter_code
_entity_poly.pdbx_strand_id
1 'polypeptide(L)'
;MGLQDAGAATIVFSHANGFPAGTYRQLFEIWRAAGYEVVALEKFGHDPLYPVTSNWPHVRDELIHFIERQRPAGAVHLVGHSLGGYLSVLAAAKRPALARSVVLIDAPLVTGWRAHSVHAAKLSGLMKRVGPGRVSVRRRRQWPSAEAAWTHFAGKQAFARWEPGVLRDYIACGTEPDPDAPAAGGVRLAFRREIETRIYNTLPHHLGSLLQRHPLRCPVAFIGGTRSAENRQAGLAPTRALAHGRMEWLDGTHLFPMERPQETARAVLRQLERLA
;
A
#
# COMPACT_ATOMS: atom_id res chain seq x y z
N MET A 1 4.42 41.74 -8.79
CA MET A 1 4.26 40.40 -9.36
C MET A 1 4.30 39.44 -8.15
N GLY A 2 3.10 39.11 -7.66
CA GLY A 2 2.93 38.38 -6.40
C GLY A 2 3.48 36.95 -6.52
N LEU A 3 4.32 36.55 -5.57
CA LEU A 3 4.59 35.16 -5.27
C LEU A 3 3.24 34.56 -4.87
N GLN A 4 2.63 33.81 -5.79
CA GLN A 4 1.53 32.91 -5.42
C GLN A 4 2.09 31.96 -4.36
N ASP A 5 1.50 31.96 -3.20
CA ASP A 5 1.71 30.96 -2.14
C ASP A 5 1.52 29.58 -2.78
N ALA A 6 2.60 28.98 -3.19
CA ALA A 6 2.60 27.60 -3.66
C ALA A 6 2.33 26.75 -2.42
N GLY A 7 1.07 26.46 -2.19
CA GLY A 7 0.64 25.63 -1.05
C GLY A 7 1.51 24.36 -0.96
N ALA A 8 1.72 23.85 0.27
CA ALA A 8 2.55 22.71 0.53
C ALA A 8 2.22 21.54 -0.42
N ALA A 9 3.25 20.93 -1.02
CA ALA A 9 3.05 19.78 -1.91
C ALA A 9 2.42 18.63 -1.11
N THR A 10 1.44 17.95 -1.71
CA THR A 10 0.68 16.90 -1.03
C THR A 10 1.18 15.51 -1.39
N ILE A 11 1.46 14.71 -0.38
CA ILE A 11 1.66 13.25 -0.50
C ILE A 11 0.33 12.57 -0.21
N VAL A 12 -0.16 11.79 -1.17
CA VAL A 12 -1.26 10.84 -0.96
C VAL A 12 -0.65 9.47 -0.75
N PHE A 13 -0.75 8.96 0.47
CA PHE A 13 -0.21 7.66 0.81
C PHE A 13 -1.27 6.56 0.68
N SER A 14 -0.88 5.44 0.08
CA SER A 14 -1.68 4.23 -0.06
C SER A 14 -1.00 3.05 0.63
N HIS A 15 -1.69 2.46 1.61
CA HIS A 15 -1.16 1.42 2.49
C HIS A 15 -1.08 0.04 1.82
N ALA A 16 -0.32 -0.89 2.42
CA ALA A 16 -0.29 -2.30 2.03
C ALA A 16 -1.54 -3.05 2.53
N ASN A 17 -1.86 -4.16 1.85
CA ASN A 17 -3.02 -5.00 2.18
C ASN A 17 -2.94 -5.52 3.63
N GLY A 18 -3.99 -5.30 4.42
CA GLY A 18 -4.07 -5.73 5.81
C GLY A 18 -3.43 -4.79 6.85
N PHE A 19 -2.88 -3.64 6.41
CA PHE A 19 -2.22 -2.66 7.27
C PHE A 19 -2.86 -1.29 7.09
N PRO A 20 -3.78 -0.85 7.96
CA PRO A 20 -4.41 0.47 7.89
C PRO A 20 -3.38 1.60 7.84
N ALA A 21 -3.78 2.76 7.27
CA ALA A 21 -2.86 3.88 7.05
C ALA A 21 -2.18 4.37 8.33
N GLY A 22 -2.88 4.35 9.47
CA GLY A 22 -2.32 4.70 10.78
C GLY A 22 -1.07 3.90 11.17
N THR A 23 -0.87 2.69 10.61
CA THR A 23 0.36 1.89 10.80
C THR A 23 1.63 2.64 10.34
N TYR A 24 1.48 3.57 9.42
CA TYR A 24 2.60 4.33 8.81
C TYR A 24 2.76 5.73 9.43
N ARG A 25 2.17 5.99 10.59
CA ARG A 25 2.18 7.30 11.28
C ARG A 25 3.58 7.91 11.35
N GLN A 26 4.61 7.12 11.69
CA GLN A 26 5.99 7.61 11.81
C GLN A 26 6.55 8.12 10.47
N LEU A 27 6.18 7.54 9.33
CA LEU A 27 6.54 8.06 8.01
C LEU A 27 5.86 9.41 7.77
N PHE A 28 4.57 9.50 8.11
CA PHE A 28 3.77 10.71 7.90
C PHE A 28 4.30 11.89 8.72
N GLU A 29 4.74 11.65 9.94
CA GLU A 29 5.33 12.68 10.81
C GLU A 29 6.61 13.28 10.19
N ILE A 30 7.49 12.43 9.64
CA ILE A 30 8.71 12.86 8.98
C ILE A 30 8.41 13.66 7.71
N TRP A 31 7.46 13.22 6.90
CA TRP A 31 7.09 13.93 5.68
C TRP A 31 6.41 15.28 5.99
N ARG A 32 5.57 15.35 7.03
CA ARG A 32 4.99 16.61 7.50
C ARG A 32 6.06 17.55 8.02
N ALA A 33 7.02 17.05 8.78
CA ALA A 33 8.17 17.85 9.26
C ALA A 33 9.05 18.37 8.10
N ALA A 34 9.04 17.67 6.94
CA ALA A 34 9.72 18.12 5.72
C ALA A 34 8.86 19.08 4.86
N GLY A 35 7.70 19.54 5.36
CA GLY A 35 6.86 20.54 4.71
C GLY A 35 5.81 19.97 3.75
N TYR A 36 5.60 18.67 3.71
CA TYR A 36 4.53 18.07 2.91
C TYR A 36 3.21 18.02 3.69
N GLU A 37 2.12 18.26 2.99
CA GLU A 37 0.83 17.79 3.46
C GLU A 37 0.72 16.29 3.20
N VAL A 38 0.26 15.51 4.18
CA VAL A 38 0.15 14.04 4.06
C VAL A 38 -1.28 13.62 4.35
N VAL A 39 -1.91 13.01 3.36
CA VAL A 39 -3.26 12.45 3.45
C VAL A 39 -3.23 10.97 3.05
N ALA A 40 -4.08 10.17 3.69
CA ALA A 40 -4.18 8.73 3.41
C ALA A 40 -5.60 8.24 3.67
N LEU A 41 -6.10 7.37 2.80
CA LEU A 41 -7.31 6.61 3.09
C LEU A 41 -6.98 5.51 4.11
N GLU A 42 -7.75 5.44 5.19
CA GLU A 42 -7.44 4.55 6.30
C GLU A 42 -7.47 3.05 5.92
N LYS A 43 -8.48 2.63 5.16
CA LYS A 43 -8.63 1.23 4.73
C LYS A 43 -9.25 1.13 3.34
N PHE A 44 -8.53 0.60 2.36
CA PHE A 44 -9.06 0.34 1.02
C PHE A 44 -10.03 -0.85 1.00
N GLY A 45 -11.06 -0.77 0.15
CA GLY A 45 -11.99 -1.86 -0.15
C GLY A 45 -13.00 -2.16 0.96
N HIS A 46 -13.12 -1.28 1.96
CA HIS A 46 -14.08 -1.41 3.05
C HIS A 46 -15.39 -0.65 2.81
N ASP A 47 -15.37 0.34 1.93
CA ASP A 47 -16.56 1.04 1.48
C ASP A 47 -17.34 0.16 0.48
N PRO A 48 -18.62 -0.16 0.73
CA PRO A 48 -19.44 -0.98 -0.17
C PRO A 48 -19.63 -0.36 -1.57
N LEU A 49 -19.43 0.95 -1.74
CA LEU A 49 -19.46 1.61 -3.04
C LEU A 49 -18.28 1.22 -3.93
N TYR A 50 -17.17 0.72 -3.33
CA TYR A 50 -15.96 0.33 -4.03
C TYR A 50 -15.61 -1.15 -3.78
N PRO A 51 -16.42 -2.11 -4.26
CA PRO A 51 -16.21 -3.52 -3.98
C PRO A 51 -14.90 -4.02 -4.56
N VAL A 52 -14.22 -4.91 -3.84
CA VAL A 52 -13.00 -5.55 -4.33
C VAL A 52 -13.35 -6.58 -5.39
N THR A 53 -13.02 -6.28 -6.65
CA THR A 53 -13.23 -7.15 -7.81
C THR A 53 -11.93 -7.41 -8.55
N SER A 54 -11.94 -8.33 -9.55
CA SER A 54 -10.74 -8.67 -10.32
C SER A 54 -10.09 -7.42 -10.94
N ASN A 55 -8.77 -7.31 -10.79
CA ASN A 55 -7.95 -6.18 -11.27
C ASN A 55 -8.19 -4.84 -10.56
N TRP A 56 -8.98 -4.80 -9.50
CA TRP A 56 -9.19 -3.67 -8.57
C TRP A 56 -9.71 -2.35 -9.18
N PRO A 57 -10.62 -2.37 -10.18
CA PRO A 57 -11.08 -1.12 -10.78
C PRO A 57 -11.79 -0.21 -9.78
N HIS A 58 -12.62 -0.76 -8.89
CA HIS A 58 -13.36 0.03 -7.90
C HIS A 58 -12.46 0.53 -6.77
N VAL A 59 -11.50 -0.28 -6.29
CA VAL A 59 -10.53 0.14 -5.27
C VAL A 59 -9.60 1.23 -5.81
N ARG A 60 -9.24 1.18 -7.10
CA ARG A 60 -8.58 2.30 -7.80
C ARG A 60 -9.46 3.55 -7.80
N ASP A 61 -10.75 3.41 -8.11
CA ASP A 61 -11.69 4.54 -8.17
C ASP A 61 -11.94 5.11 -6.77
N GLU A 62 -11.92 4.28 -5.72
CA GLU A 62 -11.91 4.72 -4.31
C GLU A 62 -10.73 5.67 -4.03
N LEU A 63 -9.52 5.31 -4.46
CA LEU A 63 -8.35 6.19 -4.34
C LEU A 63 -8.52 7.48 -5.15
N ILE A 64 -8.98 7.39 -6.40
CA ILE A 64 -9.19 8.57 -7.26
C ILE A 64 -10.19 9.54 -6.61
N HIS A 65 -11.35 9.06 -6.17
CA HIS A 65 -12.36 9.89 -5.54
C HIS A 65 -11.89 10.44 -4.19
N PHE A 66 -11.08 9.68 -3.44
CA PHE A 66 -10.44 10.20 -2.23
C PHE A 66 -9.53 11.40 -2.55
N ILE A 67 -8.66 11.28 -3.57
CA ILE A 67 -7.76 12.37 -4.00
C ILE A 67 -8.57 13.59 -4.45
N GLU A 68 -9.57 13.37 -5.30
CA GLU A 68 -10.41 14.47 -5.83
C GLU A 68 -11.12 15.25 -4.71
N ARG A 69 -11.57 14.56 -3.65
CA ARG A 69 -12.18 15.20 -2.46
C ARG A 69 -11.16 15.97 -1.62
N GLN A 70 -9.94 15.45 -1.47
CA GLN A 70 -8.89 16.10 -0.67
C GLN A 70 -8.23 17.26 -1.42
N ARG A 71 -8.04 17.11 -2.72
CA ARG A 71 -7.31 18.05 -3.57
C ARG A 71 -7.90 18.14 -4.98
N PRO A 72 -9.06 18.73 -5.14
CA PRO A 72 -9.77 18.71 -6.42
C PRO A 72 -9.05 19.41 -7.58
N ALA A 73 -8.15 20.36 -7.31
CA ALA A 73 -7.48 21.16 -8.33
C ALA A 73 -5.96 20.89 -8.47
N GLY A 74 -5.35 20.07 -7.58
CA GLY A 74 -3.90 19.91 -7.53
C GLY A 74 -3.41 18.51 -7.89
N ALA A 75 -2.30 18.44 -8.65
CA ALA A 75 -1.57 17.19 -8.83
C ALA A 75 -0.77 16.85 -7.57
N VAL A 76 -0.79 15.58 -7.16
CA VAL A 76 -0.23 15.09 -5.90
C VAL A 76 0.88 14.05 -6.12
N HIS A 77 1.75 13.87 -5.13
CA HIS A 77 2.68 12.77 -5.11
C HIS A 77 1.96 11.51 -4.60
N LEU A 78 1.85 10.48 -5.44
CA LEU A 78 1.28 9.20 -5.07
C LEU A 78 2.38 8.30 -4.49
N VAL A 79 2.32 8.01 -3.20
CA VAL A 79 3.28 7.12 -2.53
C VAL A 79 2.54 5.89 -2.05
N GLY A 80 2.96 4.70 -2.48
CA GLY A 80 2.22 3.49 -2.15
C GLY A 80 3.08 2.29 -1.81
N HIS A 81 2.72 1.59 -0.73
CA HIS A 81 3.36 0.35 -0.32
C HIS A 81 2.55 -0.85 -0.84
N SER A 82 3.23 -1.79 -1.53
CA SER A 82 2.61 -3.05 -1.96
C SER A 82 1.31 -2.83 -2.76
N LEU A 83 0.13 -3.24 -2.22
CA LEU A 83 -1.20 -2.91 -2.76
C LEU A 83 -1.30 -1.44 -3.16
N GLY A 84 -0.90 -0.55 -2.25
CA GLY A 84 -0.98 0.90 -2.45
C GLY A 84 -0.14 1.39 -3.63
N GLY A 85 1.01 0.76 -3.90
CA GLY A 85 1.82 1.06 -5.08
C GLY A 85 1.11 0.70 -6.38
N TYR A 86 0.44 -0.45 -6.42
CA TYR A 86 -0.39 -0.82 -7.57
C TYR A 86 -1.56 0.14 -7.77
N LEU A 87 -2.25 0.52 -6.69
CA LEU A 87 -3.36 1.48 -6.77
C LEU A 87 -2.89 2.84 -7.27
N SER A 88 -1.70 3.30 -6.83
CA SER A 88 -1.07 4.53 -7.31
C SER A 88 -0.82 4.50 -8.82
N VAL A 89 -0.26 3.40 -9.33
CA VAL A 89 -0.05 3.22 -10.79
C VAL A 89 -1.37 3.17 -11.55
N LEU A 90 -2.35 2.43 -11.05
CA LEU A 90 -3.67 2.32 -11.67
C LEU A 90 -4.41 3.68 -11.70
N ALA A 91 -4.32 4.46 -10.62
CA ALA A 91 -4.91 5.79 -10.52
C ALA A 91 -4.22 6.79 -11.47
N ALA A 92 -2.88 6.82 -11.48
CA ALA A 92 -2.11 7.68 -12.37
C ALA A 92 -2.35 7.35 -13.87
N ALA A 93 -2.49 6.07 -14.22
CA ALA A 93 -2.83 5.66 -15.58
C ALA A 93 -4.26 6.07 -15.99
N LYS A 94 -5.23 6.01 -15.05
CA LYS A 94 -6.63 6.34 -15.29
C LYS A 94 -6.87 7.85 -15.30
N ARG A 95 -6.20 8.59 -14.42
CA ARG A 95 -6.35 10.04 -14.22
C ARG A 95 -4.97 10.72 -14.16
N PRO A 96 -4.28 10.86 -15.32
CA PRO A 96 -2.91 11.37 -15.35
C PRO A 96 -2.75 12.77 -14.73
N ALA A 97 -3.78 13.61 -14.79
CA ALA A 97 -3.75 14.95 -14.23
C ALA A 97 -3.70 14.98 -12.69
N LEU A 98 -4.07 13.90 -12.01
CA LEU A 98 -4.00 13.81 -10.55
C LEU A 98 -2.58 13.58 -10.03
N ALA A 99 -1.72 12.95 -10.83
CA ALA A 99 -0.43 12.47 -10.37
C ALA A 99 0.72 13.39 -10.83
N ARG A 100 1.40 14.01 -9.87
CA ARG A 100 2.67 14.71 -10.06
C ARG A 100 3.84 13.73 -10.18
N SER A 101 3.86 12.71 -9.33
CA SER A 101 4.82 11.59 -9.39
C SER A 101 4.26 10.36 -8.70
N VAL A 102 4.91 9.20 -8.90
CA VAL A 102 4.59 7.95 -8.21
C VAL A 102 5.85 7.40 -7.53
N VAL A 103 5.79 7.09 -6.24
CA VAL A 103 6.83 6.36 -5.51
C VAL A 103 6.28 5.01 -5.08
N LEU A 104 6.87 3.95 -5.59
CA LEU A 104 6.53 2.56 -5.29
C LEU A 104 7.40 2.05 -4.14
N ILE A 105 6.80 1.75 -3.00
CA ILE A 105 7.48 1.11 -1.87
C ILE A 105 7.19 -0.39 -1.93
N ASP A 106 8.20 -1.17 -2.24
CA ASP A 106 8.15 -2.64 -2.40
C ASP A 106 6.90 -3.15 -3.15
N ALA A 107 6.57 -2.47 -4.23
CA ALA A 107 5.45 -2.79 -5.10
C ALA A 107 5.95 -3.17 -6.51
N PRO A 108 6.63 -4.33 -6.67
CA PRO A 108 7.16 -4.76 -7.95
C PRO A 108 6.00 -5.09 -8.90
N LEU A 109 6.06 -4.57 -10.13
CA LEU A 109 4.99 -4.72 -11.11
C LEU A 109 5.05 -6.10 -11.79
N VAL A 110 3.95 -6.82 -11.75
CA VAL A 110 3.80 -8.12 -12.43
C VAL A 110 3.22 -7.89 -13.81
N THR A 111 4.02 -8.21 -14.85
CA THR A 111 3.61 -8.12 -16.26
C THR A 111 4.08 -9.35 -17.05
N GLY A 112 3.76 -9.41 -18.33
CA GLY A 112 4.19 -10.50 -19.23
C GLY A 112 3.68 -11.87 -18.79
N TRP A 113 4.49 -12.91 -18.97
CA TRP A 113 4.09 -14.29 -18.68
C TRP A 113 3.70 -14.53 -17.20
N ARG A 114 4.31 -13.80 -16.26
CA ARG A 114 3.92 -13.87 -14.84
C ARG A 114 2.50 -13.36 -14.61
N ALA A 115 2.09 -12.31 -15.31
CA ALA A 115 0.72 -11.83 -15.26
C ALA A 115 -0.25 -12.85 -15.86
N HIS A 116 0.12 -13.55 -16.93
CA HIS A 116 -0.67 -14.66 -17.47
C HIS A 116 -0.78 -15.82 -16.48
N SER A 117 0.27 -16.15 -15.75
CA SER A 117 0.24 -17.15 -14.69
C SER A 117 -0.71 -16.76 -13.55
N VAL A 118 -0.71 -15.50 -13.13
CA VAL A 118 -1.69 -14.96 -12.16
C VAL A 118 -3.11 -15.09 -12.70
N HIS A 119 -3.32 -14.75 -13.96
CA HIS A 119 -4.63 -14.88 -14.61
C HIS A 119 -5.11 -16.34 -14.63
N ALA A 120 -4.29 -17.26 -15.08
CA ALA A 120 -4.59 -18.69 -15.11
C ALA A 120 -4.88 -19.25 -13.69
N ALA A 121 -4.10 -18.87 -12.69
CA ALA A 121 -4.32 -19.25 -11.30
C ALA A 121 -5.64 -18.70 -10.72
N LYS A 122 -6.10 -17.54 -11.18
CA LYS A 122 -7.41 -16.99 -10.81
C LYS A 122 -8.55 -17.79 -11.45
N LEU A 123 -8.45 -18.10 -12.74
CA LEU A 123 -9.47 -18.84 -13.48
C LEU A 123 -9.62 -20.29 -12.94
N SER A 124 -8.52 -20.96 -12.63
CA SER A 124 -8.51 -22.32 -12.08
C SER A 124 -8.86 -22.40 -10.59
N GLY A 125 -9.02 -21.25 -9.90
CA GLY A 125 -9.21 -21.22 -8.46
C GLY A 125 -7.95 -21.55 -7.64
N LEU A 126 -6.82 -21.81 -8.29
CA LEU A 126 -5.54 -22.15 -7.64
C LEU A 126 -5.06 -20.99 -6.74
N MET A 127 -5.31 -19.74 -7.13
CA MET A 127 -4.98 -18.56 -6.33
C MET A 127 -5.56 -18.64 -4.91
N LYS A 128 -6.78 -19.16 -4.75
CA LYS A 128 -7.42 -19.33 -3.43
C LYS A 128 -6.77 -20.45 -2.60
N ARG A 129 -6.15 -21.45 -3.25
CA ARG A 129 -5.58 -22.64 -2.60
C ARG A 129 -4.12 -22.44 -2.18
N VAL A 130 -3.32 -21.74 -2.99
CA VAL A 130 -1.87 -21.61 -2.78
C VAL A 130 -1.41 -20.17 -2.57
N GLY A 131 -2.24 -19.17 -2.89
CA GLY A 131 -1.90 -17.75 -2.74
C GLY A 131 -1.91 -17.26 -1.28
N PRO A 132 -1.42 -16.02 -1.05
CA PRO A 132 -1.38 -15.42 0.29
C PRO A 132 -2.78 -15.26 0.91
N GLY A 133 -3.85 -15.23 0.13
CA GLY A 133 -5.22 -15.23 0.61
C GLY A 133 -5.58 -16.46 1.47
N ARG A 134 -4.88 -17.61 1.29
CA ARG A 134 -5.04 -18.78 2.15
C ARG A 134 -4.61 -18.51 3.60
N VAL A 135 -3.59 -17.68 3.77
CA VAL A 135 -3.11 -17.30 5.10
C VAL A 135 -4.06 -16.27 5.74
N SER A 136 -4.45 -15.25 4.97
CA SER A 136 -5.31 -14.18 5.49
C SER A 136 -6.69 -14.67 5.94
N VAL A 137 -7.31 -15.63 5.22
CA VAL A 137 -8.62 -16.18 5.62
C VAL A 137 -8.59 -16.89 6.97
N ARG A 138 -7.42 -17.39 7.39
CA ARG A 138 -7.23 -18.11 8.65
C ARG A 138 -6.67 -17.23 9.77
N ARG A 139 -6.42 -15.95 9.52
CA ARG A 139 -5.92 -15.03 10.56
C ARG A 139 -6.88 -14.98 11.73
N ARG A 140 -6.31 -15.04 12.95
CA ARG A 140 -7.05 -14.67 14.15
C ARG A 140 -7.54 -13.23 14.01
N ARG A 141 -8.80 -12.98 14.35
CA ARG A 141 -9.44 -11.69 14.14
C ARG A 141 -10.02 -11.06 15.41
N GLN A 142 -9.99 -11.77 16.53
CA GLN A 142 -10.59 -11.33 17.80
C GLN A 142 -9.67 -11.65 18.95
N TRP A 143 -9.60 -10.75 19.91
CA TRP A 143 -8.81 -10.86 21.15
C TRP A 143 -9.62 -10.31 22.33
N PRO A 144 -9.39 -10.81 23.57
CA PRO A 144 -10.09 -10.31 24.75
C PRO A 144 -9.69 -8.87 25.13
N SER A 145 -8.56 -8.37 24.66
CA SER A 145 -8.11 -6.99 24.87
C SER A 145 -7.08 -6.56 23.81
N ALA A 146 -6.76 -5.26 23.75
CA ALA A 146 -5.69 -4.72 22.91
C ALA A 146 -4.31 -5.28 23.31
N GLU A 147 -4.07 -5.51 24.62
CA GLU A 147 -2.82 -6.14 25.11
C GLU A 147 -2.69 -7.57 24.62
N ALA A 148 -3.79 -8.33 24.60
CA ALA A 148 -3.79 -9.69 24.05
C ALA A 148 -3.53 -9.68 22.54
N ALA A 149 -4.03 -8.68 21.80
CA ALA A 149 -3.71 -8.49 20.42
C ALA A 149 -2.22 -8.13 20.24
N TRP A 150 -1.70 -7.20 21.04
CA TRP A 150 -0.27 -6.85 21.06
C TRP A 150 0.60 -8.09 21.27
N THR A 151 0.37 -8.85 22.35
CA THR A 151 1.13 -10.07 22.67
C THR A 151 1.09 -11.07 21.51
N HIS A 152 -0.09 -11.24 20.90
CA HIS A 152 -0.26 -12.13 19.77
C HIS A 152 0.59 -11.70 18.55
N PHE A 153 0.64 -10.41 18.21
CA PHE A 153 1.42 -9.93 17.06
C PHE A 153 2.91 -9.85 17.39
N ALA A 154 3.30 -9.38 18.57
CA ALA A 154 4.69 -9.32 19.01
C ALA A 154 5.39 -10.69 18.98
N GLY A 155 4.65 -11.75 19.31
CA GLY A 155 5.14 -13.14 19.27
C GLY A 155 5.28 -13.74 17.86
N LYS A 156 4.88 -13.03 16.79
CA LYS A 156 4.99 -13.53 15.42
C LYS A 156 6.28 -13.08 14.75
N GLN A 157 6.97 -14.01 14.09
CA GLN A 157 8.22 -13.73 13.37
C GLN A 157 8.14 -12.57 12.38
N ALA A 158 7.00 -12.40 11.69
CA ALA A 158 6.80 -11.32 10.74
C ALA A 158 6.81 -9.93 11.39
N PHE A 159 6.43 -9.82 12.67
CA PHE A 159 6.38 -8.58 13.44
C PHE A 159 7.58 -8.40 14.36
N ALA A 160 8.37 -9.45 14.59
CA ALA A 160 9.53 -9.40 15.51
C ALA A 160 10.63 -8.42 15.08
N ARG A 161 10.62 -8.01 13.82
CA ARG A 161 11.59 -7.04 13.24
C ARG A 161 11.05 -5.61 13.17
N TRP A 162 9.77 -5.42 13.49
CA TRP A 162 9.17 -4.10 13.43
C TRP A 162 9.71 -3.19 14.52
N GLU A 163 9.84 -1.93 14.19
CA GLU A 163 10.06 -0.90 15.20
C GLU A 163 8.93 -0.95 16.24
N PRO A 164 9.23 -1.04 17.56
CA PRO A 164 8.19 -1.19 18.58
C PRO A 164 7.10 -0.12 18.53
N GLY A 165 7.45 1.10 18.14
CA GLY A 165 6.48 2.18 17.94
C GLY A 165 5.50 1.90 16.80
N VAL A 166 5.96 1.29 15.70
CA VAL A 166 5.10 0.93 14.58
C VAL A 166 4.12 -0.19 14.94
N LEU A 167 4.56 -1.16 15.74
CA LEU A 167 3.65 -2.20 16.22
C LEU A 167 2.55 -1.61 17.13
N ARG A 168 2.90 -0.61 17.98
CA ARG A 168 1.88 0.14 18.74
C ARG A 168 0.88 0.85 17.84
N ASP A 169 1.37 1.54 16.82
CA ASP A 169 0.53 2.22 15.83
C ASP A 169 -0.40 1.22 15.12
N TYR A 170 0.14 0.06 14.72
CA TYR A 170 -0.66 -1.00 14.10
C TYR A 170 -1.75 -1.55 15.03
N ILE A 171 -1.48 -1.75 16.31
CA ILE A 171 -2.52 -2.19 17.25
C ILE A 171 -3.58 -1.10 17.43
N ALA A 172 -3.17 0.16 17.56
CA ALA A 172 -4.08 1.29 17.76
C ALA A 172 -5.05 1.49 16.58
N CYS A 173 -4.58 1.41 15.32
CA CYS A 173 -5.41 1.60 14.13
C CYS A 173 -5.91 0.29 13.50
N GLY A 174 -5.22 -0.81 13.75
CA GLY A 174 -5.51 -2.14 13.19
C GLY A 174 -6.48 -2.98 14.00
N THR A 175 -6.88 -2.50 15.20
CA THR A 175 -7.93 -3.09 16.01
C THR A 175 -9.04 -2.09 16.29
N GLU A 176 -10.26 -2.60 16.46
CA GLU A 176 -11.45 -1.82 16.84
C GLU A 176 -12.24 -2.59 17.91
N PRO A 177 -13.09 -1.93 18.71
CA PRO A 177 -13.95 -2.62 19.67
C PRO A 177 -14.74 -3.74 18.99
N ASP A 178 -14.78 -4.90 19.62
CA ASP A 178 -15.55 -6.03 19.11
C ASP A 178 -16.96 -6.02 19.74
N PRO A 179 -18.03 -5.70 18.97
CA PRO A 179 -19.39 -5.66 19.51
C PRO A 179 -19.89 -7.03 19.96
N ASP A 180 -19.29 -8.11 19.48
CA ASP A 180 -19.67 -9.49 19.79
C ASP A 180 -18.79 -10.07 20.93
N ALA A 181 -17.91 -9.27 21.54
CA ALA A 181 -17.04 -9.76 22.59
C ALA A 181 -17.85 -10.09 23.86
N PRO A 182 -17.58 -11.25 24.50
CA PRO A 182 -18.29 -11.66 25.71
C PRO A 182 -17.96 -10.80 26.93
N ALA A 183 -16.89 -10.02 26.89
CA ALA A 183 -16.45 -9.13 27.97
C ALA A 183 -16.12 -7.74 27.41
N ALA A 184 -16.30 -6.72 28.26
CA ALA A 184 -15.90 -5.35 27.93
C ALA A 184 -14.38 -5.29 27.65
N GLY A 185 -13.99 -4.59 26.59
CA GLY A 185 -12.59 -4.42 26.20
C GLY A 185 -12.10 -5.40 25.12
N GLY A 186 -12.93 -6.32 24.66
CA GLY A 186 -12.62 -7.17 23.51
C GLY A 186 -12.40 -6.35 22.25
N VAL A 187 -11.41 -6.77 21.42
CA VAL A 187 -11.08 -6.11 20.16
C VAL A 187 -11.05 -7.08 19.01
N ARG A 188 -11.35 -6.56 17.80
CA ARG A 188 -11.25 -7.30 16.55
C ARG A 188 -10.39 -6.56 15.55
N LEU A 189 -9.98 -7.25 14.46
CA LEU A 189 -9.27 -6.61 13.35
C LEU A 189 -10.14 -5.54 12.70
N ALA A 190 -9.64 -4.32 12.64
CA ALA A 190 -10.26 -3.21 11.92
C ALA A 190 -10.20 -3.43 10.39
N PHE A 191 -9.10 -4.02 9.88
CA PHE A 191 -9.02 -4.46 8.49
C PHE A 191 -9.60 -5.87 8.37
N ARG A 192 -10.82 -5.99 7.82
CA ARG A 192 -11.52 -7.27 7.72
C ARG A 192 -10.74 -8.27 6.88
N ARG A 193 -10.45 -9.46 7.46
CA ARG A 193 -9.66 -10.53 6.79
C ARG A 193 -10.30 -11.02 5.49
N GLU A 194 -11.63 -10.93 5.36
CA GLU A 194 -12.39 -11.30 4.17
C GLU A 194 -12.06 -10.34 3.00
N ILE A 195 -11.91 -9.05 3.29
CA ILE A 195 -11.46 -8.03 2.33
C ILE A 195 -9.99 -8.26 1.97
N GLU A 196 -9.12 -8.44 2.99
CA GLU A 196 -7.70 -8.77 2.78
C GLU A 196 -7.54 -9.98 1.83
N THR A 197 -8.29 -11.05 2.11
CA THR A 197 -8.29 -12.28 1.30
C THR A 197 -8.78 -12.02 -0.12
N ARG A 198 -9.83 -11.22 -0.28
CA ARG A 198 -10.39 -10.88 -1.59
C ARG A 198 -9.40 -10.06 -2.42
N ILE A 199 -8.69 -9.11 -1.81
CA ILE A 199 -7.63 -8.34 -2.47
C ILE A 199 -6.56 -9.29 -3.01
N TYR A 200 -6.02 -10.21 -2.22
CA TYR A 200 -5.04 -11.20 -2.68
C TYR A 200 -5.55 -12.08 -3.82
N ASN A 201 -6.81 -12.53 -3.75
CA ASN A 201 -7.38 -13.42 -4.76
C ASN A 201 -7.75 -12.72 -6.08
N THR A 202 -7.68 -11.39 -6.13
CA THR A 202 -8.12 -10.59 -7.28
C THR A 202 -7.02 -9.72 -7.88
N LEU A 203 -5.75 -10.02 -7.58
CA LEU A 203 -4.56 -9.29 -8.04
C LEU A 203 -4.66 -8.85 -9.51
N PRO A 204 -4.22 -7.63 -9.85
CA PRO A 204 -4.16 -7.17 -11.24
C PRO A 204 -3.22 -8.05 -12.09
N HIS A 205 -3.72 -8.51 -13.24
CA HIS A 205 -2.95 -9.27 -14.21
C HIS A 205 -2.89 -8.58 -15.59
N HIS A 206 -3.53 -7.42 -15.72
CA HIS A 206 -3.62 -6.67 -16.97
C HIS A 206 -2.73 -5.42 -17.01
N LEU A 207 -1.88 -5.24 -16.00
CA LEU A 207 -1.12 -4.00 -15.82
C LEU A 207 -0.20 -3.67 -17.00
N GLY A 208 0.44 -4.69 -17.60
CA GLY A 208 1.28 -4.50 -18.80
C GLY A 208 0.51 -3.91 -19.97
N SER A 209 -0.63 -4.50 -20.34
CA SER A 209 -1.48 -4.01 -21.42
C SER A 209 -2.16 -2.67 -21.09
N LEU A 210 -2.45 -2.42 -19.81
CA LEU A 210 -2.95 -1.13 -19.37
C LEU A 210 -1.93 -0.03 -19.59
N LEU A 211 -0.69 -0.22 -19.16
CA LEU A 211 0.38 0.77 -19.31
C LEU A 211 0.83 0.98 -20.74
N GLN A 212 0.70 -0.02 -21.62
CA GLN A 212 0.90 0.15 -23.06
C GLN A 212 -0.15 1.08 -23.68
N ARG A 213 -1.42 0.95 -23.28
CA ARG A 213 -2.53 1.78 -23.81
C ARG A 213 -2.62 3.14 -23.13
N HIS A 214 -2.25 3.21 -21.87
CA HIS A 214 -2.32 4.39 -21.00
C HIS A 214 -1.00 4.57 -20.25
N PRO A 215 0.08 5.02 -20.93
CA PRO A 215 1.37 5.25 -20.30
C PRO A 215 1.24 6.34 -19.23
N LEU A 216 2.00 6.20 -18.14
CA LEU A 216 2.04 7.23 -17.11
C LEU A 216 2.64 8.52 -17.67
N ARG A 217 2.04 9.65 -17.31
CA ARG A 217 2.49 10.99 -17.70
C ARG A 217 3.30 11.68 -16.61
N CYS A 218 3.59 10.98 -15.52
CA CYS A 218 4.38 11.46 -14.40
C CYS A 218 5.58 10.53 -14.18
N PRO A 219 6.68 11.05 -13.59
CA PRO A 219 7.84 10.22 -13.27
C PRO A 219 7.52 9.23 -12.15
N VAL A 220 8.25 8.09 -12.18
CA VAL A 220 8.10 7.01 -11.23
C VAL A 220 9.45 6.69 -10.57
N ALA A 221 9.46 6.40 -9.28
CA ALA A 221 10.59 5.82 -8.55
C ALA A 221 10.15 4.55 -7.80
N PHE A 222 11.13 3.72 -7.47
CA PHE A 222 10.92 2.49 -6.73
C PHE A 222 11.90 2.39 -5.55
N ILE A 223 11.39 1.99 -4.39
CA ILE A 223 12.19 1.67 -3.20
C ILE A 223 11.89 0.22 -2.83
N GLY A 224 12.92 -0.63 -2.80
CA GLY A 224 12.77 -2.06 -2.54
C GLY A 224 13.51 -2.54 -1.31
N GLY A 225 12.98 -3.57 -0.64
CA GLY A 225 13.67 -4.28 0.43
C GLY A 225 14.70 -5.28 -0.13
N THR A 226 15.93 -5.26 0.38
CA THR A 226 17.01 -6.18 -0.07
C THR A 226 16.67 -7.65 0.17
N ARG A 227 15.82 -7.93 1.16
CA ARG A 227 15.36 -9.27 1.54
C ARG A 227 13.91 -9.56 1.13
N SER A 228 13.26 -8.67 0.35
CA SER A 228 11.89 -8.88 -0.10
C SER A 228 11.75 -10.13 -0.97
N ALA A 229 10.87 -11.03 -0.56
CA ALA A 229 10.50 -12.20 -1.34
C ALA A 229 9.64 -11.81 -2.55
N GLU A 230 8.81 -10.78 -2.39
CA GLU A 230 7.91 -10.25 -3.40
C GLU A 230 8.69 -9.72 -4.61
N ASN A 231 9.80 -9.01 -4.39
CA ASN A 231 10.69 -8.53 -5.44
C ASN A 231 11.32 -9.70 -6.24
N ARG A 232 11.75 -10.77 -5.54
CA ARG A 232 12.30 -11.96 -6.20
C ARG A 232 11.24 -12.71 -7.02
N GLN A 233 10.04 -12.86 -6.48
CA GLN A 233 8.95 -13.59 -7.13
C GLN A 233 8.37 -12.84 -8.34
N ALA A 234 8.14 -11.54 -8.21
CA ALA A 234 7.60 -10.73 -9.29
C ALA A 234 8.61 -10.49 -10.43
N GLY A 235 9.90 -10.40 -10.07
CA GLY A 235 10.94 -9.91 -10.99
C GLY A 235 10.84 -8.40 -11.18
N LEU A 236 11.98 -7.76 -11.44
CA LEU A 236 12.09 -6.30 -11.40
C LEU A 236 12.19 -5.62 -12.75
N ALA A 237 12.28 -6.38 -13.85
CA ALA A 237 12.46 -5.79 -15.17
C ALA A 237 11.34 -4.80 -15.54
N PRO A 238 10.04 -5.12 -15.37
CA PRO A 238 8.98 -4.16 -15.67
C PRO A 238 9.00 -2.92 -14.77
N THR A 239 9.31 -3.11 -13.49
CA THR A 239 9.40 -2.02 -12.51
C THR A 239 10.57 -1.10 -12.83
N ARG A 240 11.73 -1.66 -13.17
CA ARG A 240 12.93 -0.92 -13.57
C ARG A 240 12.67 -0.10 -14.85
N ALA A 241 11.99 -0.70 -15.81
CA ALA A 241 11.61 0.00 -17.04
C ALA A 241 10.69 1.18 -16.75
N LEU A 242 9.65 0.99 -15.93
CA LEU A 242 8.71 2.06 -15.57
C LEU A 242 9.38 3.17 -14.74
N ALA A 243 10.26 2.81 -13.84
CA ALA A 243 11.00 3.76 -12.99
C ALA A 243 12.20 4.41 -13.75
N HIS A 244 12.48 4.04 -14.98
CA HIS A 244 13.65 4.50 -15.74
C HIS A 244 14.96 4.42 -14.94
N GLY A 245 15.14 3.32 -14.20
CA GLY A 245 16.30 3.08 -13.35
C GLY A 245 16.32 3.84 -12.01
N ARG A 246 15.32 4.65 -11.68
CA ARG A 246 15.20 5.34 -10.39
C ARG A 246 14.79 4.36 -9.30
N MET A 247 15.76 3.59 -8.83
CA MET A 247 15.58 2.53 -7.85
C MET A 247 16.51 2.75 -6.66
N GLU A 248 15.99 2.53 -5.47
CA GLU A 248 16.72 2.58 -4.21
C GLU A 248 16.45 1.31 -3.40
N TRP A 249 17.42 0.86 -2.61
CA TRP A 249 17.33 -0.36 -1.84
C TRP A 249 17.58 -0.08 -0.37
N LEU A 250 16.68 -0.56 0.48
CA LEU A 250 16.83 -0.52 1.93
C LEU A 250 16.99 -1.94 2.48
N ASP A 251 17.77 -2.07 3.54
CA ASP A 251 17.90 -3.35 4.21
C ASP A 251 16.57 -3.69 4.91
N GLY A 252 15.93 -4.77 4.47
CA GLY A 252 14.66 -5.21 5.06
C GLY A 252 13.89 -6.18 4.17
N THR A 253 12.83 -6.74 4.74
CA THR A 253 11.88 -7.60 4.05
C THR A 253 10.86 -6.76 3.27
N HIS A 254 9.81 -7.39 2.74
CA HIS A 254 8.64 -6.65 2.20
C HIS A 254 8.07 -5.60 3.17
N LEU A 255 8.23 -5.85 4.47
CA LEU A 255 7.72 -4.98 5.54
C LEU A 255 8.77 -3.98 6.06
N PHE A 256 9.82 -3.68 5.29
CA PHE A 256 10.83 -2.72 5.71
C PHE A 256 10.28 -1.34 6.10
N PRO A 257 9.13 -0.86 5.58
CA PRO A 257 8.55 0.39 6.08
C PRO A 257 8.18 0.34 7.57
N MET A 258 7.91 -0.85 8.10
CA MET A 258 7.64 -1.08 9.50
C MET A 258 8.89 -1.45 10.29
N GLU A 259 9.88 -2.06 9.64
CA GLU A 259 11.16 -2.44 10.23
C GLU A 259 12.09 -1.23 10.39
N ARG A 260 12.04 -0.28 9.44
CA ARG A 260 12.92 0.90 9.31
C ARG A 260 12.14 2.14 8.86
N PRO A 261 11.19 2.61 9.67
CA PRO A 261 10.29 3.69 9.25
C PRO A 261 11.02 5.00 8.94
N GLN A 262 12.05 5.38 9.73
CA GLN A 262 12.80 6.61 9.52
C GLN A 262 13.62 6.58 8.22
N GLU A 263 14.29 5.44 7.94
CA GLU A 263 15.05 5.26 6.70
C GLU A 263 14.12 5.26 5.48
N THR A 264 12.97 4.58 5.60
CA THR A 264 11.95 4.56 4.55
C THR A 264 11.42 5.95 4.24
N ALA A 265 11.07 6.71 5.28
CA ALA A 265 10.55 8.06 5.09
C ALA A 265 11.57 8.98 4.40
N ARG A 266 12.84 8.92 4.81
CA ARG A 266 13.94 9.69 4.18
C ARG A 266 14.18 9.24 2.74
N ALA A 267 14.10 7.94 2.45
CA ALA A 267 14.24 7.42 1.08
C ALA A 267 13.13 7.96 0.17
N VAL A 268 11.88 8.00 0.65
CA VAL A 268 10.78 8.62 -0.10
C VAL A 268 11.07 10.09 -0.38
N LEU A 269 11.50 10.88 0.59
CA LEU A 269 11.86 12.30 0.40
C LEU A 269 12.93 12.47 -0.68
N ARG A 270 14.02 11.69 -0.61
CA ARG A 270 15.08 11.71 -1.66
C ARG A 270 14.53 11.39 -3.05
N GLN A 271 13.59 10.41 -3.15
CA GLN A 271 12.98 10.12 -4.44
C GLN A 271 12.09 11.27 -4.92
N LEU A 272 11.30 11.89 -4.04
CA LEU A 272 10.47 13.05 -4.40
C LEU A 272 11.31 14.24 -4.91
N GLU A 273 12.44 14.52 -4.27
CA GLU A 273 13.40 15.53 -4.72
C GLU A 273 13.95 15.23 -6.12
N ARG A 274 14.27 13.95 -6.41
CA ARG A 274 14.74 13.51 -7.75
C ARG A 274 13.66 13.53 -8.82
N LEU A 275 12.39 13.56 -8.44
CA LEU A 275 11.23 13.55 -9.35
C LEU A 275 10.63 14.96 -9.53
N ALA A 276 11.10 15.95 -8.77
CA ALA A 276 10.70 17.35 -8.92
C ALA A 276 11.33 17.95 -10.16
#